data_25c15b78241bb40e2114c658bcb19772
#
_entry.id   25c15b78241bb40e2114c658bcb19772
#
_cell.length_a   1.000
_cell.length_b   1.000
_cell.length_c   1.000
_cell.angle_alpha   90.00
_cell.angle_beta   90.00
_cell.angle_gamma   90.00
#
_symmetry.space_group_name_H-M   'P 1'
#
loop_
_entity.id
_entity.type
_entity.pdbx_description
1 polymer ?
#
loop_
_entity_poly.entity_id
_entity_poly.type
_entity_poly.pdbx_seq_one_letter_code
_entity_poly.pdbx_strand_id
1 'polypeptide(L)'
;MALNRFLISQHRDERTTVLIVDEAQNLGTETLEQIRLLSNFETGSGKLLQIILAGQPELHTKLQLPQLRQLKQRIGLRCRLQPMAEDEVEQYIVNHFRVAGGHTRHPFTPAAIRRIAQYSDGIPRVVNMVCDHCLLIGYANQTRQIDGDAVKQAIQYLEDGASGAGWKQGRAPGASALAQYRRRAVVWAAGGLTAAAAATLALLSLPDRSELNTMPGTVAAAFGGVVRWLTHWWGS
;
A
#
# COMPACT_ATOMS: atom_id res chain seq x y z
N MET A 1 32.98 27.96 -1.70
CA MET A 1 31.64 28.56 -1.73
C MET A 1 30.79 28.03 -2.92
N ALA A 2 30.66 26.71 -3.01
CA ALA A 2 29.93 26.06 -4.12
C ALA A 2 28.41 26.38 -4.11
N LEU A 3 27.79 26.40 -2.92
CA LEU A 3 26.36 26.68 -2.77
C LEU A 3 25.95 28.03 -3.35
N ASN A 4 26.70 29.09 -3.03
CA ASN A 4 26.39 30.44 -3.53
C ASN A 4 26.43 30.53 -5.07
N ARG A 5 27.44 29.90 -5.69
CA ARG A 5 27.54 29.85 -7.17
C ARG A 5 26.32 29.09 -7.76
N PHE A 6 25.95 27.98 -7.15
CA PHE A 6 24.78 27.22 -7.57
C PHE A 6 23.50 28.06 -7.47
N LEU A 7 23.26 28.71 -6.32
CA LEU A 7 22.05 29.52 -6.12
C LEU A 7 21.97 30.69 -7.13
N ILE A 8 23.10 31.34 -7.41
CA ILE A 8 23.15 32.42 -8.41
C ILE A 8 22.88 31.86 -9.82
N SER A 9 23.40 30.68 -10.16
CA SER A 9 23.13 30.10 -11.48
C SER A 9 21.63 29.75 -11.63
N GLN A 10 21.01 29.16 -10.61
CA GLN A 10 19.58 28.88 -10.64
C GLN A 10 18.74 30.15 -10.76
N HIS A 11 19.12 31.21 -10.03
CA HIS A 11 18.41 32.46 -10.09
C HIS A 11 18.52 33.15 -11.48
N ARG A 12 19.67 33.03 -12.15
CA ARG A 12 19.82 33.49 -13.54
C ARG A 12 18.95 32.77 -14.52
N ASP A 13 18.67 31.48 -14.25
CA ASP A 13 17.77 30.63 -15.05
C ASP A 13 16.30 30.82 -14.65
N GLU A 14 15.98 31.87 -13.87
CA GLU A 14 14.62 32.16 -13.35
C GLU A 14 14.04 31.01 -12.51
N ARG A 15 14.89 30.18 -11.89
CA ARG A 15 14.49 29.07 -11.05
C ARG A 15 14.57 29.43 -9.57
N THR A 16 13.55 29.01 -8.83
CA THR A 16 13.53 29.14 -7.37
C THR A 16 14.12 27.89 -6.74
N THR A 17 15.15 28.08 -5.89
CA THR A 17 15.73 26.98 -5.11
C THR A 17 15.00 26.87 -3.77
N VAL A 18 14.54 25.66 -3.41
CA VAL A 18 13.85 25.38 -2.14
C VAL A 18 14.65 24.32 -1.39
N LEU A 19 14.99 24.61 -0.13
CA LEU A 19 15.55 23.65 0.82
C LEU A 19 14.41 23.17 1.73
N ILE A 20 14.11 21.88 1.67
CA ILE A 20 13.14 21.26 2.58
C ILE A 20 13.92 20.49 3.64
N VAL A 21 13.67 20.82 4.90
CA VAL A 21 14.23 20.16 6.07
C VAL A 21 13.11 19.44 6.78
N ASP A 22 13.07 18.13 6.62
CA ASP A 22 12.08 17.28 7.28
C ASP A 22 12.54 16.83 8.67
N GLU A 23 11.59 16.46 9.54
CA GLU A 23 11.85 16.08 10.94
C GLU A 23 12.69 17.14 11.70
N ALA A 24 12.45 18.41 11.40
CA ALA A 24 13.27 19.53 11.90
C ALA A 24 13.26 19.65 13.45
N GLN A 25 12.30 19.03 14.15
CA GLN A 25 12.30 18.97 15.61
C GLN A 25 13.49 18.17 16.17
N ASN A 26 14.10 17.29 15.37
CA ASN A 26 15.27 16.50 15.77
C ASN A 26 16.60 17.28 15.68
N LEU A 27 16.61 18.42 14.98
CA LEU A 27 17.81 19.24 14.84
C LEU A 27 18.14 19.98 16.15
N GLY A 28 19.43 20.09 16.46
CA GLY A 28 19.90 20.94 17.56
C GLY A 28 19.65 22.43 17.29
N THR A 29 19.64 23.23 18.35
CA THR A 29 19.46 24.69 18.24
C THR A 29 20.54 25.34 17.39
N GLU A 30 21.79 24.87 17.49
CA GLU A 30 22.90 25.34 16.67
C GLU A 30 22.69 25.11 15.17
N THR A 31 22.21 23.93 14.80
CA THR A 31 21.91 23.58 13.40
C THR A 31 20.76 24.43 12.86
N LEU A 32 19.72 24.66 13.65
CA LEU A 32 18.62 25.54 13.29
C LEU A 32 19.08 26.98 13.07
N GLU A 33 20.04 27.48 13.89
CA GLU A 33 20.66 28.79 13.67
C GLU A 33 21.54 28.83 12.41
N GLN A 34 22.24 27.74 12.07
CA GLN A 34 22.95 27.65 10.79
C GLN A 34 21.99 27.72 9.60
N ILE A 35 20.84 27.05 9.69
CA ILE A 35 19.77 27.14 8.67
C ILE A 35 19.28 28.58 8.55
N ARG A 36 19.13 29.31 9.66
CA ARG A 36 18.82 30.73 9.64
C ARG A 36 19.84 31.54 8.83
N LEU A 37 21.15 31.24 8.98
CA LEU A 37 22.20 31.94 8.22
C LEU A 37 22.09 31.65 6.72
N LEU A 38 21.67 30.45 6.32
CA LEU A 38 21.41 30.13 4.91
C LEU A 38 20.25 30.96 4.33
N SER A 39 19.31 31.40 5.14
CA SER A 39 18.20 32.26 4.68
C SER A 39 18.67 33.69 4.31
N ASN A 40 19.92 34.03 4.57
CA ASN A 40 20.55 35.31 4.16
C ASN A 40 21.05 35.30 2.72
N PHE A 41 21.00 34.18 1.99
CA PHE A 41 21.35 34.18 0.58
C PHE A 41 20.27 34.94 -0.21
N GLU A 42 20.57 36.18 -0.50
CA GLU A 42 19.72 37.11 -1.25
C GLU A 42 20.55 37.95 -2.21
N THR A 43 19.94 38.46 -3.25
CA THR A 43 20.48 39.50 -4.15
C THR A 43 19.63 40.74 -4.01
N GLY A 44 20.08 41.86 -4.61
CA GLY A 44 19.28 43.07 -4.65
C GLY A 44 17.89 42.89 -5.31
N SER A 45 17.69 41.83 -6.08
CA SER A 45 16.44 41.51 -6.78
C SER A 45 15.56 40.48 -6.08
N GLY A 46 16.06 39.76 -5.04
CA GLY A 46 15.23 38.76 -4.32
C GLY A 46 16.02 37.70 -3.56
N LYS A 47 15.28 36.81 -2.94
CA LYS A 47 15.83 35.65 -2.19
C LYS A 47 16.27 34.56 -3.14
N LEU A 48 17.53 34.10 -2.97
CA LEU A 48 18.08 32.99 -3.73
C LEU A 48 17.64 31.60 -3.21
N LEU A 49 17.28 31.53 -1.93
CA LEU A 49 16.93 30.28 -1.26
C LEU A 49 15.66 30.45 -0.43
N GLN A 50 14.68 29.62 -0.68
CA GLN A 50 13.53 29.45 0.19
C GLN A 50 13.75 28.22 1.08
N ILE A 51 13.33 28.29 2.35
CA ILE A 51 13.54 27.21 3.31
C ILE A 51 12.17 26.81 3.89
N ILE A 52 11.89 25.52 3.85
CA ILE A 52 10.72 24.91 4.47
C ILE A 52 11.21 24.01 5.59
N LEU A 53 10.78 24.31 6.82
CA LEU A 53 10.99 23.42 7.96
C LEU A 53 9.70 22.62 8.17
N ALA A 54 9.77 21.32 7.97
CA ALA A 54 8.69 20.39 8.27
C ALA A 54 9.05 19.61 9.53
N GLY A 55 8.04 19.26 10.34
CA GLY A 55 8.28 18.53 11.58
C GLY A 55 7.03 18.38 12.42
N GLN A 56 7.15 17.65 13.50
CA GLN A 56 6.11 17.39 14.47
C GLN A 56 5.80 18.65 15.32
N PRO A 57 4.67 18.68 16.07
CA PRO A 57 4.29 19.84 16.89
C PRO A 57 5.38 20.34 17.86
N GLU A 58 6.30 19.46 18.26
CA GLU A 58 7.46 19.76 19.10
C GLU A 58 8.38 20.79 18.48
N LEU A 59 8.45 20.87 17.13
CA LEU A 59 9.17 21.91 16.43
C LEU A 59 8.64 23.29 16.81
N HIS A 60 7.32 23.44 16.94
CA HIS A 60 6.73 24.71 17.36
C HIS A 60 7.19 25.11 18.75
N THR A 61 7.22 24.19 19.71
CA THR A 61 7.71 24.42 21.07
C THR A 61 9.20 24.77 21.05
N LYS A 62 10.00 24.03 20.28
CA LYS A 62 11.44 24.31 20.12
C LYS A 62 11.70 25.72 19.57
N LEU A 63 10.94 26.17 18.58
CA LEU A 63 11.06 27.51 18.01
C LEU A 63 10.65 28.65 18.98
N GLN A 64 10.08 28.35 20.15
CA GLN A 64 9.82 29.34 21.19
C GLN A 64 11.05 29.61 22.08
N LEU A 65 12.10 28.79 21.99
CA LEU A 65 13.31 28.96 22.79
C LEU A 65 13.97 30.33 22.50
N PRO A 66 14.48 31.02 23.55
CA PRO A 66 15.10 32.35 23.39
C PRO A 66 16.23 32.36 22.35
N GLN A 67 17.01 31.26 22.27
CA GLN A 67 18.13 31.14 21.34
C GLN A 67 17.67 31.17 19.86
N LEU A 68 16.44 30.70 19.56
CA LEU A 68 15.89 30.63 18.21
C LEU A 68 14.98 31.82 17.86
N ARG A 69 14.99 32.87 18.68
CA ARG A 69 14.15 34.08 18.45
C ARG A 69 14.34 34.68 17.08
N GLN A 70 15.57 34.75 16.60
CA GLN A 70 15.90 35.34 15.30
C GLN A 70 15.41 34.45 14.14
N LEU A 71 15.50 33.11 14.25
CA LEU A 71 14.95 32.19 13.28
C LEU A 71 13.43 32.33 13.24
N LYS A 72 12.78 32.35 14.41
CA LYS A 72 11.32 32.49 14.53
C LYS A 72 10.81 33.77 13.83
N GLN A 73 11.55 34.88 13.91
CA GLN A 73 11.20 36.16 13.27
C GLN A 73 11.29 36.10 11.73
N ARG A 74 12.09 35.18 11.18
CA ARG A 74 12.22 35.00 9.73
C ARG A 74 11.20 34.03 9.12
N ILE A 75 10.46 33.29 9.95
CA ILE A 75 9.39 32.41 9.47
C ILE A 75 8.17 33.26 9.14
N GLY A 76 7.98 33.53 7.86
CA GLY A 76 6.88 34.35 7.35
C GLY A 76 5.55 33.61 7.28
N LEU A 77 5.57 32.28 7.04
CA LEU A 77 4.38 31.46 6.91
C LEU A 77 4.46 30.25 7.83
N ARG A 78 3.36 29.92 8.48
CA ARG A 78 3.21 28.71 9.29
C ARG A 78 1.93 28.02 8.90
N CYS A 79 2.04 26.75 8.59
CA CYS A 79 0.91 25.89 8.27
C CYS A 79 0.88 24.71 9.25
N ARG A 80 -0.29 24.33 9.70
CA ARG A 80 -0.49 23.12 10.50
C ARG A 80 -1.43 22.21 9.73
N LEU A 81 -0.98 21.00 9.45
CA LEU A 81 -1.81 19.97 8.87
C LEU A 81 -2.78 19.47 9.95
N GLN A 82 -4.06 19.47 9.61
CA GLN A 82 -5.10 18.91 10.46
C GLN A 82 -5.35 17.45 10.05
N PRO A 83 -5.80 16.60 10.99
CA PRO A 83 -6.35 15.30 10.64
C PRO A 83 -7.48 15.43 9.61
N MET A 84 -7.67 14.43 8.78
CA MET A 84 -8.75 14.39 7.79
C MET A 84 -10.10 14.20 8.47
N ALA A 85 -11.13 14.87 7.97
CA ALA A 85 -12.53 14.62 8.34
C ALA A 85 -13.00 13.25 7.77
N GLU A 86 -14.13 12.73 8.23
CA GLU A 86 -14.64 11.42 7.82
C GLU A 86 -14.86 11.30 6.29
N ASP A 87 -15.41 12.34 5.68
CA ASP A 87 -15.62 12.44 4.23
C ASP A 87 -14.31 12.55 3.44
N GLU A 88 -13.30 13.21 4.01
CA GLU A 88 -11.96 13.28 3.43
C GLU A 88 -11.24 11.92 3.50
N VAL A 89 -11.47 11.12 4.56
CA VAL A 89 -10.94 9.75 4.67
C VAL A 89 -11.51 8.88 3.55
N GLU A 90 -12.80 8.97 3.25
CA GLU A 90 -13.40 8.24 2.13
C GLU A 90 -12.75 8.62 0.80
N GLN A 91 -12.63 9.92 0.51
CA GLN A 91 -12.02 10.44 -0.71
C GLN A 91 -10.54 10.02 -0.81
N TYR A 92 -9.82 10.01 0.30
CA TYR A 92 -8.44 9.57 0.40
C TYR A 92 -8.30 8.10 0.01
N ILE A 93 -9.13 7.21 0.57
CA ILE A 93 -9.16 5.78 0.24
C ILE A 93 -9.47 5.58 -1.26
N VAL A 94 -10.52 6.23 -1.78
CA VAL A 94 -10.90 6.15 -3.20
C VAL A 94 -9.74 6.58 -4.11
N ASN A 95 -9.08 7.69 -3.77
CA ASN A 95 -7.97 8.20 -4.56
C ASN A 95 -6.76 7.25 -4.56
N HIS A 96 -6.44 6.63 -3.42
CA HIS A 96 -5.37 5.64 -3.32
C HIS A 96 -5.65 4.40 -4.18
N PHE A 97 -6.88 3.90 -4.16
CA PHE A 97 -7.29 2.80 -5.03
C PHE A 97 -7.17 3.16 -6.51
N ARG A 98 -7.59 4.36 -6.89
CA ARG A 98 -7.47 4.83 -8.28
C ARG A 98 -6.02 4.91 -8.75
N VAL A 99 -5.14 5.46 -7.92
CA VAL A 99 -3.69 5.59 -8.23
C VAL A 99 -3.03 4.22 -8.32
N ALA A 100 -3.45 3.26 -7.49
CA ALA A 100 -2.97 1.88 -7.53
C ALA A 100 -3.49 1.06 -8.73
N GLY A 101 -4.22 1.67 -9.67
CA GLY A 101 -4.79 0.99 -10.83
C GLY A 101 -6.11 0.27 -10.55
N GLY A 102 -6.72 0.50 -9.39
CA GLY A 102 -8.04 -0.02 -9.05
C GLY A 102 -9.15 0.63 -9.89
N HIS A 103 -10.22 -0.14 -10.11
CA HIS A 103 -11.42 0.40 -10.73
C HIS A 103 -12.12 1.40 -9.77
N THR A 104 -13.08 2.15 -10.30
CA THR A 104 -13.80 3.24 -9.61
C THR A 104 -14.49 2.82 -8.30
N ARG A 105 -14.61 1.52 -8.03
CA ARG A 105 -15.30 0.96 -6.87
C ARG A 105 -14.29 0.29 -5.93
N HIS A 106 -14.03 0.94 -4.79
CA HIS A 106 -13.24 0.32 -3.71
C HIS A 106 -14.06 -0.76 -2.98
N PRO A 107 -13.41 -1.74 -2.33
CA PRO A 107 -14.10 -2.86 -1.69
C PRO A 107 -14.75 -2.52 -0.34
N PHE A 108 -14.50 -1.34 0.23
CA PHE A 108 -14.97 -0.98 1.57
C PHE A 108 -16.44 -0.53 1.56
N THR A 109 -17.22 -1.04 2.51
CA THR A 109 -18.58 -0.55 2.75
C THR A 109 -18.57 0.81 3.46
N PRO A 110 -19.64 1.61 3.41
CA PRO A 110 -19.74 2.86 4.18
C PRO A 110 -19.54 2.65 5.70
N ALA A 111 -19.97 1.51 6.24
CA ALA A 111 -19.75 1.16 7.64
C ALA A 111 -18.26 0.90 7.95
N ALA A 112 -17.54 0.27 7.03
CA ALA A 112 -16.10 0.07 7.14
C ALA A 112 -15.36 1.40 7.13
N ILE A 113 -15.69 2.31 6.20
CA ILE A 113 -15.05 3.63 6.08
C ILE A 113 -15.24 4.45 7.36
N ARG A 114 -16.47 4.51 7.89
CA ARG A 114 -16.72 5.21 9.15
C ARG A 114 -15.86 4.67 10.29
N ARG A 115 -15.74 3.35 10.40
CA ARG A 115 -14.94 2.71 11.45
C ARG A 115 -13.43 2.97 11.26
N ILE A 116 -12.95 2.99 10.02
CA ILE A 116 -11.57 3.37 9.70
C ILE A 116 -11.32 4.82 10.09
N ALA A 117 -12.21 5.74 9.73
CA ALA A 117 -12.09 7.15 10.07
C ALA A 117 -12.06 7.38 11.59
N GLN A 118 -12.95 6.71 12.33
CA GLN A 118 -13.00 6.79 13.80
C GLN A 118 -11.73 6.26 14.47
N TYR A 119 -11.22 5.13 14.03
CA TYR A 119 -10.01 4.55 14.63
C TYR A 119 -8.74 5.32 14.26
N SER A 120 -8.67 5.80 13.05
CA SER A 120 -7.48 6.51 12.54
C SER A 120 -7.36 7.94 13.02
N ASP A 121 -8.42 8.50 13.64
CA ASP A 121 -8.53 9.93 13.94
C ASP A 121 -8.18 10.82 12.72
N GLY A 122 -8.44 10.32 11.51
CA GLY A 122 -8.13 11.01 10.26
C GLY A 122 -6.64 11.08 9.91
N ILE A 123 -5.79 10.30 10.57
CA ILE A 123 -4.33 10.28 10.31
C ILE A 123 -4.04 9.37 9.13
N PRO A 124 -3.49 9.88 7.99
CA PRO A 124 -3.30 9.12 6.75
C PRO A 124 -2.52 7.81 6.93
N ARG A 125 -1.44 7.84 7.72
CA ARG A 125 -0.62 6.66 8.00
C ARG A 125 -1.44 5.54 8.68
N VAL A 126 -2.31 5.91 9.64
CA VAL A 126 -3.16 4.93 10.34
C VAL A 126 -4.25 4.42 9.41
N VAL A 127 -4.85 5.29 8.59
CA VAL A 127 -5.82 4.88 7.55
C VAL A 127 -5.21 3.82 6.64
N ASN A 128 -4.01 4.06 6.10
CA ASN A 128 -3.33 3.09 5.22
C ASN A 128 -3.09 1.77 5.94
N MET A 129 -2.55 1.82 7.16
CA MET A 129 -2.25 0.61 7.94
C MET A 129 -3.50 -0.25 8.19
N VAL A 130 -4.62 0.37 8.55
CA VAL A 130 -5.89 -0.36 8.75
C VAL A 130 -6.41 -0.91 7.43
N CYS A 131 -6.39 -0.12 6.35
CA CYS A 131 -6.83 -0.55 5.03
C CYS A 131 -6.04 -1.76 4.53
N ASP A 132 -4.71 -1.75 4.67
CA ASP A 132 -3.85 -2.86 4.26
C ASP A 132 -4.20 -4.15 5.01
N HIS A 133 -4.40 -4.09 6.32
CA HIS A 133 -4.81 -5.24 7.11
C HIS A 133 -6.20 -5.74 6.73
N CYS A 134 -7.15 -4.82 6.48
CA CYS A 134 -8.48 -5.19 6.00
C CYS A 134 -8.43 -5.90 4.65
N LEU A 135 -7.59 -5.44 3.73
CA LEU A 135 -7.41 -6.09 2.42
C LEU A 135 -6.79 -7.48 2.55
N LEU A 136 -5.82 -7.66 3.44
CA LEU A 136 -5.24 -8.97 3.74
C LEU A 136 -6.27 -9.93 4.33
N ILE A 137 -7.11 -9.47 5.27
CA ILE A 137 -8.21 -10.27 5.83
C ILE A 137 -9.23 -10.61 4.75
N GLY A 138 -9.62 -9.65 3.91
CA GLY A 138 -10.53 -9.87 2.79
C GLY A 138 -10.00 -10.91 1.80
N TYR A 139 -8.71 -10.82 1.47
CA TYR A 139 -8.03 -11.80 0.63
C TYR A 139 -8.02 -13.21 1.25
N ALA A 140 -7.67 -13.32 2.54
CA ALA A 140 -7.65 -14.59 3.25
C ALA A 140 -9.04 -15.24 3.32
N ASN A 141 -10.09 -14.44 3.50
CA ASN A 141 -11.49 -14.89 3.55
C ASN A 141 -12.14 -15.01 2.17
N GLN A 142 -11.41 -14.68 1.08
CA GLN A 142 -11.91 -14.66 -0.30
C GLN A 142 -13.18 -13.80 -0.46
N THR A 143 -13.29 -12.72 0.29
CA THR A 143 -14.38 -11.75 0.20
C THR A 143 -13.96 -10.57 -0.69
N ARG A 144 -14.88 -10.12 -1.55
CA ARG A 144 -14.67 -8.94 -2.40
C ARG A 144 -15.15 -7.65 -1.75
N GLN A 145 -15.78 -7.75 -0.61
CA GLN A 145 -16.34 -6.63 0.11
C GLN A 145 -15.88 -6.65 1.56
N ILE A 146 -15.37 -5.53 2.03
CA ILE A 146 -14.85 -5.32 3.37
C ILE A 146 -15.89 -4.55 4.16
N ASP A 147 -16.43 -5.19 5.17
CA ASP A 147 -17.43 -4.64 6.08
C ASP A 147 -16.81 -4.13 7.39
N GLY A 148 -17.66 -3.62 8.29
CA GLY A 148 -17.23 -3.11 9.58
C GLY A 148 -16.63 -4.18 10.51
N ASP A 149 -16.99 -5.46 10.33
CA ASP A 149 -16.45 -6.53 11.17
C ASP A 149 -15.04 -6.93 10.74
N ALA A 150 -14.76 -6.92 9.44
CA ALA A 150 -13.39 -7.07 8.93
C ALA A 150 -12.47 -5.94 9.45
N VAL A 151 -12.97 -4.70 9.51
CA VAL A 151 -12.21 -3.57 10.10
C VAL A 151 -11.97 -3.79 11.59
N LYS A 152 -12.97 -4.28 12.34
CA LYS A 152 -12.80 -4.59 13.77
C LYS A 152 -11.72 -5.65 14.00
N GLN A 153 -11.68 -6.70 13.17
CA GLN A 153 -10.65 -7.72 13.24
C GLN A 153 -9.26 -7.14 12.92
N ALA A 154 -9.16 -6.28 11.91
CA ALA A 154 -7.92 -5.61 11.56
C ALA A 154 -7.39 -4.74 12.72
N ILE A 155 -8.26 -3.97 13.36
CA ILE A 155 -7.91 -3.14 14.51
C ILE A 155 -7.43 -3.99 15.67
N GLN A 156 -8.14 -5.06 16.04
CA GLN A 156 -7.70 -5.97 17.10
C GLN A 156 -6.31 -6.54 16.82
N TYR A 157 -6.05 -6.96 15.59
CA TYR A 157 -4.75 -7.48 15.21
C TYR A 157 -3.63 -6.43 15.36
N LEU A 158 -3.91 -5.17 15.03
CA LEU A 158 -2.96 -4.06 15.18
C LEU A 158 -2.70 -3.73 16.65
N GLU A 159 -3.73 -3.75 17.49
CA GLU A 159 -3.61 -3.47 18.93
C GLU A 159 -2.88 -4.59 19.68
N ASP A 160 -3.20 -5.85 19.38
CA ASP A 160 -2.54 -7.02 19.95
C ASP A 160 -1.06 -7.08 19.54
N GLY A 161 -0.73 -6.74 18.29
CA GLY A 161 0.64 -6.65 17.81
C GLY A 161 1.44 -5.49 18.43
N ALA A 162 0.79 -4.35 18.69
CA ALA A 162 1.41 -3.20 19.33
C ALA A 162 1.67 -3.40 20.84
N SER A 163 0.88 -4.25 21.49
CA SER A 163 0.97 -4.50 22.94
C SER A 163 2.16 -5.36 23.36
N GLY A 164 3.04 -5.78 22.42
CA GLY A 164 4.25 -6.54 22.73
C GLY A 164 4.01 -7.88 23.44
N ALA A 165 2.76 -8.27 23.60
CA ALA A 165 2.35 -9.51 24.22
C ALA A 165 2.43 -10.64 23.18
N GLY A 166 3.64 -11.16 23.04
CA GLY A 166 3.91 -12.51 22.60
C GLY A 166 3.21 -12.91 21.29
N TRP A 167 4.01 -13.20 20.28
CA TRP A 167 3.70 -14.23 19.28
C TRP A 167 3.32 -15.55 19.99
N LYS A 168 2.23 -15.56 20.73
CA LYS A 168 1.51 -16.80 20.92
C LYS A 168 1.00 -17.14 19.54
N GLN A 169 1.53 -18.21 18.98
CA GLN A 169 1.01 -18.92 17.80
C GLN A 169 -0.50 -19.11 17.96
N GLY A 170 -1.25 -18.02 17.90
CA GLY A 170 -2.66 -18.01 17.64
C GLY A 170 -2.78 -18.45 16.20
N ARG A 171 -3.35 -19.62 15.98
CA ARG A 171 -3.77 -20.15 14.70
C ARG A 171 -4.20 -18.98 13.83
N ALA A 172 -3.41 -18.71 12.77
CA ALA A 172 -3.85 -17.85 11.67
C ALA A 172 -5.28 -18.32 11.31
N PRO A 173 -6.29 -17.43 11.29
CA PRO A 173 -7.60 -17.80 10.80
C PRO A 173 -7.49 -18.01 9.29
N GLY A 174 -7.03 -19.16 8.89
CA GLY A 174 -6.72 -19.51 7.52
C GLY A 174 -6.01 -20.85 7.39
N ALA A 175 -5.40 -21.35 8.47
CA ALA A 175 -4.81 -22.69 8.43
C ALA A 175 -5.85 -23.78 8.13
N SER A 176 -7.12 -23.59 8.53
CA SER A 176 -8.22 -24.45 8.16
C SER A 176 -8.67 -24.24 6.71
N ALA A 177 -8.65 -23.01 6.21
CA ALA A 177 -8.98 -22.70 4.81
C ALA A 177 -7.88 -23.20 3.85
N LEU A 178 -6.62 -23.02 4.21
CA LEU A 178 -5.49 -23.58 3.46
C LEU A 178 -5.45 -25.11 3.52
N ALA A 179 -5.84 -25.72 4.65
CA ALA A 179 -5.96 -27.17 4.76
C ALA A 179 -7.12 -27.71 3.91
N GLN A 180 -8.25 -27.00 3.85
CA GLN A 180 -9.36 -27.35 2.95
C GLN A 180 -8.98 -27.16 1.48
N TYR A 181 -8.26 -26.11 1.13
CA TYR A 181 -7.77 -25.89 -0.24
C TYR A 181 -6.75 -26.96 -0.65
N ARG A 182 -5.80 -27.30 0.22
CA ARG A 182 -4.88 -28.45 -0.04
C ARG A 182 -5.63 -29.78 -0.17
N ARG A 183 -6.64 -30.05 0.65
CA ARG A 183 -7.46 -31.28 0.50
C ARG A 183 -8.24 -31.28 -0.81
N ARG A 184 -8.85 -30.15 -1.21
CA ARG A 184 -9.55 -30.06 -2.50
C ARG A 184 -8.57 -30.15 -3.68
N ALA A 185 -7.43 -29.47 -3.63
CA ALA A 185 -6.43 -29.54 -4.68
C ALA A 185 -5.84 -30.97 -4.82
N VAL A 186 -5.62 -31.68 -3.71
CA VAL A 186 -5.16 -33.07 -3.72
C VAL A 186 -6.24 -34.01 -4.28
N VAL A 187 -7.52 -33.80 -3.95
CA VAL A 187 -8.65 -34.60 -4.48
C VAL A 187 -8.80 -34.35 -5.99
N TRP A 188 -8.68 -33.11 -6.47
CA TRP A 188 -8.74 -32.80 -7.89
C TRP A 188 -7.51 -33.30 -8.66
N ALA A 189 -6.32 -33.22 -8.06
CA ALA A 189 -5.08 -33.78 -8.66
C ALA A 189 -5.12 -35.31 -8.73
N ALA A 190 -5.61 -35.98 -7.69
CA ALA A 190 -5.78 -37.43 -7.68
C ALA A 190 -6.87 -37.89 -8.67
N GLY A 191 -7.99 -37.16 -8.74
CA GLY A 191 -9.06 -37.43 -9.72
C GLY A 191 -8.62 -37.20 -11.16
N GLY A 192 -7.81 -36.15 -11.42
CA GLY A 192 -7.25 -35.88 -12.74
C GLY A 192 -6.24 -36.93 -13.20
N LEU A 193 -5.38 -37.41 -12.29
CA LEU A 193 -4.40 -38.48 -12.58
C LEU A 193 -5.07 -39.84 -12.87
N THR A 194 -6.15 -40.19 -12.14
CA THR A 194 -6.91 -41.43 -12.40
C THR A 194 -7.68 -41.36 -13.71
N ALA A 195 -8.24 -40.21 -14.07
CA ALA A 195 -8.93 -40.01 -15.36
C ALA A 195 -7.95 -40.07 -16.54
N ALA A 196 -6.76 -39.45 -16.40
CA ALA A 196 -5.69 -39.51 -17.42
C ALA A 196 -5.15 -40.94 -17.60
N ALA A 197 -4.94 -41.68 -16.52
CA ALA A 197 -4.48 -43.06 -16.56
C ALA A 197 -5.54 -43.97 -17.19
N ALA A 198 -6.82 -43.80 -16.88
CA ALA A 198 -7.93 -44.54 -17.51
C ALA A 198 -8.04 -44.24 -19.02
N ALA A 199 -7.86 -42.98 -19.42
CA ALA A 199 -7.90 -42.59 -20.82
C ALA A 199 -6.70 -43.16 -21.62
N THR A 200 -5.50 -43.18 -21.03
CA THR A 200 -4.32 -43.82 -21.66
C THR A 200 -4.44 -45.33 -21.74
N LEU A 201 -5.01 -45.99 -20.74
CA LEU A 201 -5.27 -47.46 -20.79
C LEU A 201 -6.36 -47.80 -21.85
N ALA A 202 -7.42 -46.99 -21.96
CA ALA A 202 -8.42 -47.15 -23.00
C ALA A 202 -7.84 -46.97 -24.40
N LEU A 203 -6.94 -46.02 -24.61
CA LEU A 203 -6.23 -45.79 -25.88
C LEU A 203 -5.28 -46.93 -26.26
N LEU A 204 -4.64 -47.56 -25.26
CA LEU A 204 -3.71 -48.70 -25.47
C LEU A 204 -4.45 -50.03 -25.74
N SER A 205 -5.72 -50.14 -25.36
CA SER A 205 -6.54 -51.35 -25.57
C SER A 205 -7.33 -51.36 -26.90
N LEU A 206 -7.24 -50.31 -27.72
CA LEU A 206 -7.89 -50.28 -29.03
C LEU A 206 -7.09 -51.06 -30.08
N PRO A 207 -7.63 -52.08 -30.71
CA PRO A 207 -6.95 -52.96 -31.65
C PRO A 207 -6.70 -52.33 -33.03
N ASP A 208 -7.30 -51.22 -33.37
CA ASP A 208 -7.10 -50.55 -34.69
C ASP A 208 -7.21 -49.03 -34.60
N ARG A 209 -6.22 -48.31 -35.21
CA ARG A 209 -6.17 -46.86 -35.25
C ARG A 209 -7.20 -46.20 -36.16
N SER A 210 -7.94 -46.93 -36.92
CA SER A 210 -8.95 -46.43 -37.87
C SER A 210 -10.25 -45.97 -37.19
N GLU A 211 -10.52 -46.36 -35.95
CA GLU A 211 -11.72 -45.97 -35.20
C GLU A 211 -11.67 -44.58 -34.57
N LEU A 212 -10.51 -43.94 -34.53
CA LEU A 212 -10.37 -42.59 -33.93
C LEU A 212 -11.13 -41.49 -34.71
N ASN A 213 -11.52 -41.77 -35.97
CA ASN A 213 -12.23 -40.81 -36.81
C ASN A 213 -13.76 -40.83 -36.68
N THR A 214 -14.29 -41.74 -35.89
CA THR A 214 -15.75 -41.91 -35.75
C THR A 214 -16.28 -41.50 -34.35
N MET A 215 -15.43 -40.93 -33.48
CA MET A 215 -15.87 -40.48 -32.15
C MET A 215 -16.73 -39.22 -32.21
N PRO A 216 -17.82 -39.13 -31.42
CA PRO A 216 -18.67 -37.92 -31.38
C PRO A 216 -17.89 -36.72 -30.91
N GLY A 217 -18.12 -35.54 -31.53
CA GLY A 217 -17.39 -34.29 -31.33
C GLY A 217 -17.24 -33.73 -29.89
N THR A 218 -17.96 -34.31 -28.93
CA THR A 218 -17.90 -33.98 -27.50
C THR A 218 -16.59 -34.44 -26.83
N VAL A 219 -15.98 -35.52 -27.29
CA VAL A 219 -14.72 -36.05 -26.73
C VAL A 219 -13.51 -35.29 -27.30
N ALA A 220 -13.55 -34.91 -28.57
CA ALA A 220 -12.52 -34.10 -29.21
C ALA A 220 -12.46 -32.68 -28.63
N ALA A 221 -13.59 -32.09 -28.25
CA ALA A 221 -13.65 -30.76 -27.62
C ALA A 221 -13.07 -30.76 -26.19
N ALA A 222 -13.23 -31.83 -25.43
CA ALA A 222 -12.65 -31.96 -24.09
C ALA A 222 -11.11 -32.05 -24.15
N PHE A 223 -10.55 -32.76 -25.12
CA PHE A 223 -9.09 -32.85 -25.32
C PHE A 223 -8.46 -31.55 -25.82
N GLY A 224 -9.12 -30.82 -26.71
CA GLY A 224 -8.66 -29.52 -27.20
C GLY A 224 -8.57 -28.43 -26.12
N GLY A 225 -9.45 -28.52 -25.12
CA GLY A 225 -9.46 -27.61 -23.96
C GLY A 225 -8.27 -27.83 -23.03
N VAL A 226 -7.92 -29.07 -22.77
CA VAL A 226 -6.80 -29.43 -21.86
C VAL A 226 -5.44 -29.09 -22.47
N VAL A 227 -5.26 -29.34 -23.76
CA VAL A 227 -4.01 -29.00 -24.47
C VAL A 227 -3.82 -27.49 -24.55
N ARG A 228 -4.89 -26.71 -24.81
CA ARG A 228 -4.84 -25.24 -24.84
C ARG A 228 -4.57 -24.64 -23.47
N TRP A 229 -5.02 -25.29 -22.40
CA TRP A 229 -4.76 -24.85 -21.02
C TRP A 229 -3.30 -25.10 -20.62
N LEU A 230 -2.72 -26.24 -20.99
CA LEU A 230 -1.31 -26.58 -20.71
C LEU A 230 -0.32 -25.71 -21.50
N THR A 231 -0.63 -25.33 -22.74
CA THR A 231 0.24 -24.44 -23.54
C THR A 231 0.19 -22.99 -23.08
N HIS A 232 -0.88 -22.57 -22.42
CA HIS A 232 -0.98 -21.21 -21.84
C HIS A 232 -0.25 -21.09 -20.49
N TRP A 233 0.00 -22.20 -19.80
CA TRP A 233 0.65 -22.21 -18.49
C TRP A 233 2.17 -22.41 -18.56
N TRP A 234 2.69 -22.90 -19.69
CA TRP A 234 4.13 -23.15 -19.88
C TRP A 234 4.81 -22.12 -20.80
N GLY A 235 4.10 -21.10 -21.24
CA GLY A 235 4.58 -20.07 -22.18
C GLY A 235 4.62 -18.65 -21.64
N SER A 236 4.54 -18.45 -20.30
CA SER A 236 4.68 -17.14 -19.67
C SER A 236 5.68 -17.16 -18.52
#